data_e73ade038d86796fb126029e3395fb38
#
_entry.id   e73ade038d86796fb126029e3395fb38
#
_cell.length_a   1.000
_cell.length_b   1.000
_cell.length_c   1.000
_cell.angle_alpha   90.00
_cell.angle_beta   90.00
_cell.angle_gamma   90.00
#
_symmetry.space_group_name_H-M   'P 1'
#
loop_
_entity.id
_entity.type
_entity.pdbx_description
1 polymer ?
#
loop_
_entity_poly.entity_id
_entity_poly.type
_entity_poly.pdbx_seq_one_letter_code
_entity_poly.pdbx_strand_id
1 'polypeptide(L)'
;MVQKAQKKQKIQAKRRNVRQLKHIHALAMEEVLNKSGKIPDVWALYAELRLLKQYRARPVYQEAFIALCVIGRIRPRLARNSCRRLREIYAERGQPEAFDAFCAKLDVYMAPDRMTSHGYDGASFETAQESEIWEIIRDVMDVLEDEGFRCFLNSGTLLGAVRDKKLIGYDDDVDLGVILKGRGQTAVRREWARLRDVLAEHDLLDIDRTLPEIIRVKTSMEFGFDLFPSWSAGGRFYVYPHTFGTLETRDVSPLQQCETTGLAVPAQPEKMLAENYGEGWRVPDRFFKFPWGEARVKFAEFLENVREDDAARGEMPLARAA
;
A
#
# COMPACT_ATOMS: atom_id res chain seq x y z
N MET A 1 16.16 45.82 -28.60
CA MET A 1 17.33 45.23 -27.93
C MET A 1 16.96 44.47 -26.67
N VAL A 2 16.13 44.98 -25.79
CA VAL A 2 15.70 44.38 -24.51
C VAL A 2 15.08 42.97 -24.67
N GLN A 3 14.16 42.79 -25.62
CA GLN A 3 13.53 41.46 -25.85
C GLN A 3 14.50 40.37 -26.31
N LYS A 4 15.51 40.72 -27.13
CA LYS A 4 16.60 39.78 -27.53
C LYS A 4 17.49 39.36 -26.34
N ALA A 5 17.79 40.30 -25.46
CA ALA A 5 18.56 40.04 -24.24
C ALA A 5 17.79 39.12 -23.28
N GLN A 6 16.52 39.39 -23.02
CA GLN A 6 15.66 38.55 -22.19
C GLN A 6 15.51 37.13 -22.77
N LYS A 7 15.33 36.99 -24.10
CA LYS A 7 15.27 35.66 -24.75
C LYS A 7 16.59 34.89 -24.59
N LYS A 8 17.73 35.56 -24.72
CA LYS A 8 19.05 34.94 -24.51
C LYS A 8 19.25 34.48 -23.07
N GLN A 9 18.84 35.29 -22.08
CA GLN A 9 18.90 34.92 -20.66
C GLN A 9 18.03 33.70 -20.35
N LYS A 10 16.78 33.64 -20.86
CA LYS A 10 15.90 32.49 -20.70
C LYS A 10 16.50 31.20 -21.29
N ILE A 11 17.11 31.30 -22.46
CA ILE A 11 17.79 30.14 -23.09
C ILE A 11 18.99 29.67 -22.24
N GLN A 12 19.80 30.60 -21.75
CA GLN A 12 20.95 30.27 -20.90
C GLN A 12 20.51 29.62 -19.57
N ALA A 13 19.47 30.16 -18.92
CA ALA A 13 18.89 29.59 -17.71
C ALA A 13 18.38 28.16 -17.97
N LYS A 14 17.65 27.94 -19.07
CA LYS A 14 17.17 26.61 -19.47
C LYS A 14 18.32 25.61 -19.68
N ARG A 15 19.40 26.04 -20.35
CA ARG A 15 20.60 25.20 -20.58
C ARG A 15 21.28 24.84 -19.25
N ARG A 16 21.43 25.81 -18.33
CA ARG A 16 21.99 25.58 -17.00
C ARG A 16 21.17 24.56 -16.23
N ASN A 17 19.84 24.73 -16.17
CA ASN A 17 18.95 23.84 -15.45
C ASN A 17 18.98 22.40 -16.02
N VAL A 18 19.06 22.25 -17.35
CA VAL A 18 19.20 20.92 -17.97
C VAL A 18 20.54 20.27 -17.64
N ARG A 19 21.63 21.05 -17.58
CA ARG A 19 22.94 20.50 -17.15
C ARG A 19 22.89 20.05 -15.69
N GLN A 20 22.31 20.86 -14.81
CA GLN A 20 22.14 20.53 -13.39
C GLN A 20 21.31 19.26 -13.22
N LEU A 21 20.17 19.14 -13.94
CA LEU A 21 19.36 17.93 -13.91
C LEU A 21 20.16 16.68 -14.32
N LYS A 22 20.91 16.77 -15.43
CA LYS A 22 21.75 15.66 -15.89
C LYS A 22 22.86 15.30 -14.91
N HIS A 23 23.43 16.30 -14.23
CA HIS A 23 24.46 16.09 -13.23
C HIS A 23 23.89 15.35 -12.01
N ILE A 24 22.76 15.83 -11.46
CA ILE A 24 22.09 15.16 -10.33
C ILE A 24 21.72 13.72 -10.69
N HIS A 25 21.16 13.51 -11.88
CA HIS A 25 20.82 12.17 -12.35
C HIS A 25 22.05 11.26 -12.44
N ALA A 26 23.14 11.76 -13.01
CA ALA A 26 24.38 10.97 -13.15
C ALA A 26 24.96 10.56 -11.79
N LEU A 27 24.99 11.49 -10.81
CA LEU A 27 25.43 11.18 -9.44
C LEU A 27 24.54 10.14 -8.77
N ALA A 28 23.22 10.31 -8.87
CA ALA A 28 22.27 9.39 -8.27
C ALA A 28 22.37 7.98 -8.89
N MET A 29 22.50 7.90 -10.23
CA MET A 29 22.63 6.61 -10.91
C MET A 29 24.00 5.96 -10.67
N GLU A 30 25.06 6.74 -10.54
CA GLU A 30 26.38 6.22 -10.17
C GLU A 30 26.37 5.61 -8.77
N GLU A 31 25.66 6.24 -7.82
CA GLU A 31 25.49 5.72 -6.48
C GLU A 31 24.71 4.41 -6.49
N VAL A 32 23.58 4.37 -7.22
CA VAL A 32 22.72 3.16 -7.34
C VAL A 32 23.50 2.00 -7.98
N LEU A 33 24.34 2.26 -8.98
CA LEU A 33 25.06 1.21 -9.70
C LEU A 33 26.31 0.71 -8.96
N ASN A 34 27.03 1.60 -8.31
CA ASN A 34 28.40 1.33 -7.85
C ASN A 34 28.59 1.53 -6.34
N LYS A 35 27.56 1.97 -5.59
CA LYS A 35 27.66 2.35 -4.16
C LYS A 35 28.86 3.27 -3.94
N SER A 36 28.96 4.33 -4.78
CA SER A 36 30.17 5.15 -4.95
C SER A 36 30.55 5.99 -3.73
N GLY A 37 29.59 6.24 -2.81
CA GLY A 37 29.77 7.13 -1.67
C GLY A 37 30.00 8.61 -2.02
N LYS A 38 29.75 8.99 -3.29
CA LYS A 38 29.98 10.36 -3.79
C LYS A 38 28.89 11.37 -3.43
N ILE A 39 27.82 10.93 -2.78
CA ILE A 39 26.71 11.80 -2.34
C ILE A 39 26.83 12.03 -0.83
N PRO A 40 27.48 13.12 -0.39
CA PRO A 40 27.65 13.40 1.03
C PRO A 40 26.35 13.88 1.70
N ASP A 41 25.46 14.53 0.94
CA ASP A 41 24.18 15.06 1.43
C ASP A 41 23.09 14.82 0.39
N VAL A 42 22.32 13.76 0.62
CA VAL A 42 21.18 13.39 -0.23
C VAL A 42 20.06 14.43 -0.16
N TRP A 43 19.83 15.03 1.02
CA TRP A 43 18.79 16.04 1.19
C TRP A 43 19.09 17.32 0.39
N ALA A 44 20.36 17.74 0.32
CA ALA A 44 20.77 18.88 -0.50
C ALA A 44 20.48 18.62 -1.98
N LEU A 45 20.90 17.47 -2.53
CA LEU A 45 20.60 17.09 -3.92
C LEU A 45 19.12 16.94 -4.19
N TYR A 46 18.37 16.37 -3.25
CA TYR A 46 16.91 16.28 -3.34
C TYR A 46 16.27 17.68 -3.41
N ALA A 47 16.71 18.60 -2.56
CA ALA A 47 16.22 19.99 -2.58
C ALA A 47 16.54 20.69 -3.90
N GLU A 48 17.78 20.55 -4.41
CA GLU A 48 18.16 21.07 -5.73
C GLU A 48 17.30 20.50 -6.87
N LEU A 49 17.08 19.18 -6.87
CA LEU A 49 16.21 18.54 -7.86
C LEU A 49 14.78 19.09 -7.81
N ARG A 50 14.26 19.37 -6.61
CA ARG A 50 12.93 19.97 -6.42
C ARG A 50 12.78 21.34 -7.06
N LEU A 51 13.86 22.13 -7.14
CA LEU A 51 13.85 23.41 -7.88
C LEU A 51 13.70 23.23 -9.40
N LEU A 52 13.94 22.02 -9.91
CA LEU A 52 13.84 21.66 -11.32
C LEU A 52 12.51 20.97 -11.67
N LYS A 53 11.46 21.13 -10.85
CA LYS A 53 10.14 20.46 -11.00
C LYS A 53 9.47 20.68 -12.36
N GLN A 54 9.82 21.74 -13.12
CA GLN A 54 9.35 21.95 -14.49
C GLN A 54 9.78 20.85 -15.48
N TYR A 55 10.74 20.00 -15.09
CA TYR A 55 11.22 18.87 -15.89
C TYR A 55 10.62 17.52 -15.43
N ARG A 56 9.65 17.53 -14.51
CA ARG A 56 9.06 16.30 -13.91
C ARG A 56 8.44 15.32 -14.91
N ALA A 57 8.12 15.77 -16.13
CA ALA A 57 7.63 14.92 -17.22
C ALA A 57 8.77 14.20 -18.00
N ARG A 58 10.01 14.34 -17.57
CA ARG A 58 11.17 13.69 -18.22
C ARG A 58 11.59 12.46 -17.41
N PRO A 59 11.92 11.32 -18.04
CA PRO A 59 12.46 10.14 -17.34
C PRO A 59 13.63 10.50 -16.42
N VAL A 60 14.62 11.21 -16.93
CA VAL A 60 15.83 11.65 -16.19
C VAL A 60 15.50 12.35 -14.87
N TYR A 61 14.39 13.11 -14.81
CA TYR A 61 13.95 13.74 -13.56
C TYR A 61 13.37 12.70 -12.60
N GLN A 62 12.49 11.83 -13.12
CA GLN A 62 11.82 10.81 -12.29
C GLN A 62 12.84 9.79 -11.76
N GLU A 63 13.76 9.34 -12.60
CA GLU A 63 14.83 8.43 -12.19
C GLU A 63 15.70 9.03 -11.10
N ALA A 64 16.17 10.29 -11.28
CA ALA A 64 16.95 11.00 -10.27
C ALA A 64 16.16 11.15 -8.96
N PHE A 65 14.87 11.50 -9.05
CA PHE A 65 14.01 11.68 -7.88
C PHE A 65 13.83 10.38 -7.09
N ILE A 66 13.52 9.28 -7.80
CA ILE A 66 13.34 7.96 -7.19
C ILE A 66 14.66 7.48 -6.58
N ALA A 67 15.76 7.57 -7.34
CA ALA A 67 17.08 7.16 -6.86
C ALA A 67 17.51 7.91 -5.58
N LEU A 68 17.34 9.24 -5.53
CA LEU A 68 17.66 10.02 -4.33
C LEU A 68 16.75 9.64 -3.15
N CYS A 69 15.47 9.35 -3.40
CA CYS A 69 14.57 8.89 -2.34
C CYS A 69 15.02 7.53 -1.78
N VAL A 70 15.46 6.62 -2.65
CA VAL A 70 15.95 5.28 -2.28
C VAL A 70 17.29 5.39 -1.53
N ILE A 71 18.26 6.14 -2.06
CA ILE A 71 19.58 6.32 -1.46
C ILE A 71 19.47 6.90 -0.03
N GLY A 72 18.61 7.91 0.13
CA GLY A 72 18.40 8.58 1.41
C GLY A 72 17.37 7.89 2.31
N ARG A 73 16.72 6.83 1.87
CA ARG A 73 15.56 6.20 2.56
C ARG A 73 14.50 7.21 2.96
N ILE A 74 14.19 8.16 2.07
CA ILE A 74 13.27 9.27 2.31
C ILE A 74 12.04 9.19 1.41
N ARG A 75 10.91 9.71 1.91
CA ARG A 75 9.69 9.91 1.11
C ARG A 75 9.21 8.68 0.31
N PRO A 76 9.07 7.47 0.90
CA PRO A 76 8.73 6.24 0.16
C PRO A 76 7.46 6.37 -0.67
N ARG A 77 6.39 6.98 -0.13
CA ARG A 77 5.13 7.22 -0.86
C ARG A 77 5.34 8.07 -2.12
N LEU A 78 6.20 9.10 -2.06
CA LEU A 78 6.49 9.94 -3.22
C LEU A 78 7.37 9.22 -4.25
N ALA A 79 8.31 8.39 -3.81
CA ALA A 79 9.11 7.53 -4.67
C ALA A 79 8.22 6.57 -5.46
N ARG A 80 7.31 5.86 -4.79
CA ARG A 80 6.33 4.96 -5.45
C ARG A 80 5.42 5.70 -6.45
N ASN A 81 4.95 6.90 -6.09
CA ASN A 81 4.18 7.74 -7.02
C ASN A 81 4.99 8.10 -8.27
N SER A 82 6.29 8.39 -8.08
CA SER A 82 7.20 8.69 -9.18
C SER A 82 7.51 7.46 -10.03
N CYS A 83 7.59 6.25 -9.44
CA CYS A 83 7.73 5.00 -10.21
C CYS A 83 6.53 4.79 -11.15
N ARG A 84 5.28 4.97 -10.66
CA ARG A 84 4.10 4.88 -11.53
C ARG A 84 4.18 5.86 -12.69
N ARG A 85 4.51 7.12 -12.40
CA ARG A 85 4.66 8.13 -13.43
C ARG A 85 5.78 7.82 -14.42
N LEU A 86 6.90 7.30 -13.94
CA LEU A 86 8.02 6.89 -14.80
C LEU A 86 7.61 5.75 -15.73
N ARG A 87 6.86 4.76 -15.21
CA ARG A 87 6.30 3.65 -16.01
C ARG A 87 5.41 4.18 -17.14
N GLU A 88 4.50 5.10 -16.82
CA GLU A 88 3.64 5.75 -17.82
C GLU A 88 4.47 6.47 -18.89
N ILE A 89 5.45 7.28 -18.49
CA ILE A 89 6.32 8.01 -19.42
C ILE A 89 7.10 7.06 -20.33
N TYR A 90 7.59 5.93 -19.83
CA TYR A 90 8.29 4.95 -20.65
C TYR A 90 7.35 4.17 -21.57
N ALA A 91 6.16 3.81 -21.08
CA ALA A 91 5.12 3.18 -21.90
C ALA A 91 4.68 4.08 -23.08
N GLU A 92 4.42 5.38 -22.82
CA GLU A 92 4.11 6.37 -23.86
C GLU A 92 5.22 6.53 -24.91
N ARG A 93 6.46 6.19 -24.57
CA ARG A 93 7.62 6.22 -25.46
C ARG A 93 7.88 4.90 -26.19
N GLY A 94 7.08 3.87 -25.91
CA GLY A 94 7.30 2.53 -26.44
C GLY A 94 8.56 1.85 -25.87
N GLN A 95 8.94 2.17 -24.65
CA GLN A 95 10.15 1.68 -23.96
C GLN A 95 9.84 1.11 -22.56
N PRO A 96 8.82 0.24 -22.39
CA PRO A 96 8.45 -0.27 -21.06
C PRO A 96 9.60 -1.02 -20.39
N GLU A 97 10.44 -1.73 -21.16
CA GLU A 97 11.62 -2.45 -20.67
C GLU A 97 12.67 -1.55 -20.00
N ALA A 98 12.72 -0.26 -20.34
CA ALA A 98 13.63 0.69 -19.69
C ALA A 98 13.19 0.98 -18.25
N PHE A 99 11.89 0.96 -17.98
CA PHE A 99 11.36 1.07 -16.62
C PHE A 99 11.74 -0.15 -15.78
N ASP A 100 11.56 -1.36 -16.33
CA ASP A 100 11.88 -2.61 -15.64
C ASP A 100 13.38 -2.70 -15.32
N ALA A 101 14.23 -2.34 -16.29
CA ALA A 101 15.67 -2.27 -16.10
C ALA A 101 16.09 -1.23 -15.03
N PHE A 102 15.38 -0.11 -14.92
CA PHE A 102 15.62 0.87 -13.88
C PHE A 102 15.21 0.31 -12.50
N CYS A 103 14.04 -0.31 -12.38
CA CYS A 103 13.59 -0.93 -11.14
C CYS A 103 14.55 -2.03 -10.67
N ALA A 104 15.03 -2.89 -11.57
CA ALA A 104 15.98 -3.95 -11.25
C ALA A 104 17.28 -3.39 -10.62
N LYS A 105 17.78 -2.24 -11.11
CA LYS A 105 18.96 -1.58 -10.53
C LYS A 105 18.70 -1.10 -9.09
N LEU A 106 17.52 -0.55 -8.85
CA LEU A 106 17.13 -0.12 -7.51
C LEU A 106 17.01 -1.30 -6.55
N ASP A 107 16.43 -2.42 -7.00
CA ASP A 107 16.29 -3.62 -6.20
C ASP A 107 17.65 -4.21 -5.80
N VAL A 108 18.60 -4.25 -6.73
CA VAL A 108 19.99 -4.67 -6.45
C VAL A 108 20.67 -3.71 -5.44
N TYR A 109 20.44 -2.41 -5.58
CA TYR A 109 21.00 -1.42 -4.66
C TYR A 109 20.45 -1.57 -3.23
N MET A 110 19.14 -1.78 -3.12
CA MET A 110 18.46 -1.89 -1.83
C MET A 110 18.67 -3.24 -1.12
N ALA A 111 18.98 -4.31 -1.85
CA ALA A 111 19.02 -5.66 -1.32
C ALA A 111 19.86 -5.77 0.00
N PRO A 112 19.36 -6.48 1.03
CA PRO A 112 18.15 -7.31 1.05
C PRO A 112 16.83 -6.56 1.21
N ASP A 113 16.86 -5.28 1.52
CA ASP A 113 15.68 -4.42 1.71
C ASP A 113 14.89 -4.19 0.41
N ARG A 114 13.66 -3.71 0.56
CA ARG A 114 12.75 -3.39 -0.54
C ARG A 114 12.01 -2.07 -0.28
N MET A 115 11.53 -1.46 -1.34
CA MET A 115 10.61 -0.31 -1.24
C MET A 115 9.17 -0.81 -1.18
N THR A 116 8.58 -0.75 0.01
CA THR A 116 7.18 -1.10 0.29
C THR A 116 6.25 0.11 0.25
N SER A 117 4.98 -0.07 0.58
CA SER A 117 4.00 1.02 0.76
C SER A 117 4.36 1.90 1.95
N HIS A 118 5.03 1.35 2.96
CA HIS A 118 5.25 1.94 4.27
C HIS A 118 6.68 2.45 4.47
N GLY A 119 7.68 1.86 3.79
CA GLY A 119 9.07 2.24 4.00
C GLY A 119 10.06 1.70 2.97
N TYR A 120 11.30 1.54 3.44
CA TYR A 120 12.43 0.94 2.72
C TYR A 120 13.05 -0.22 3.50
N ASP A 121 12.36 -0.71 4.52
CA ASP A 121 12.90 -1.69 5.45
C ASP A 121 12.65 -3.12 4.96
N GLY A 122 13.45 -4.05 5.44
CA GLY A 122 13.51 -5.43 4.97
C GLY A 122 12.38 -6.34 5.44
N ALA A 123 11.42 -5.82 6.20
CA ALA A 123 10.23 -6.58 6.58
C ALA A 123 9.30 -6.72 5.36
N SER A 124 9.62 -7.65 4.48
CA SER A 124 8.76 -8.08 3.38
C SER A 124 8.63 -9.60 3.41
N PHE A 125 7.54 -10.10 2.87
CA PHE A 125 7.31 -11.55 2.84
C PHE A 125 8.35 -12.34 2.01
N GLU A 126 9.18 -11.66 1.21
CA GLU A 126 10.24 -12.31 0.43
C GLU A 126 11.33 -12.97 1.31
N THR A 127 11.57 -12.39 2.50
CA THR A 127 12.62 -12.84 3.42
C THR A 127 12.10 -13.65 4.61
N ALA A 128 10.78 -13.71 4.78
CA ALA A 128 10.14 -14.40 5.89
C ALA A 128 9.88 -15.88 5.57
N GLN A 129 9.78 -16.70 6.61
CA GLN A 129 9.29 -18.06 6.47
C GLN A 129 7.77 -18.02 6.25
N GLU A 130 7.35 -18.22 5.03
CA GLU A 130 5.94 -18.11 4.63
C GLU A 130 5.01 -19.01 5.43
N SER A 131 5.47 -20.23 5.78
CA SER A 131 4.70 -21.16 6.61
C SER A 131 4.37 -20.59 8.00
N GLU A 132 5.31 -19.90 8.64
CA GLU A 132 5.10 -19.29 9.95
C GLU A 132 4.05 -18.15 9.86
N ILE A 133 4.05 -17.39 8.76
CA ILE A 133 3.04 -16.34 8.56
C ILE A 133 1.65 -16.96 8.43
N TRP A 134 1.51 -18.03 7.63
CA TRP A 134 0.23 -18.70 7.46
C TRP A 134 -0.28 -19.34 8.77
N GLU A 135 0.62 -19.83 9.62
CA GLU A 135 0.28 -20.33 10.96
C GLU A 135 -0.24 -19.20 11.85
N ILE A 136 0.45 -18.06 11.91
CA ILE A 136 -0.01 -16.90 12.70
C ILE A 136 -1.37 -16.39 12.20
N ILE A 137 -1.58 -16.35 10.90
CA ILE A 137 -2.88 -15.97 10.33
C ILE A 137 -3.97 -16.94 10.81
N ARG A 138 -3.68 -18.23 10.81
CA ARG A 138 -4.61 -19.28 11.29
C ARG A 138 -4.94 -19.08 12.75
N ASP A 139 -3.92 -18.93 13.61
CA ASP A 139 -4.09 -18.75 15.05
C ASP A 139 -4.98 -17.54 15.36
N VAL A 140 -4.76 -16.41 14.67
CA VAL A 140 -5.62 -15.23 14.84
C VAL A 140 -7.04 -15.50 14.35
N MET A 141 -7.21 -16.18 13.22
CA MET A 141 -8.55 -16.51 12.70
C MET A 141 -9.30 -17.47 13.63
N ASP A 142 -8.61 -18.44 14.22
CA ASP A 142 -9.18 -19.40 15.16
C ASP A 142 -9.67 -18.70 16.44
N VAL A 143 -8.84 -17.82 17.03
CA VAL A 143 -9.25 -17.01 18.19
C VAL A 143 -10.50 -16.18 17.86
N LEU A 144 -10.54 -15.57 16.69
CA LEU A 144 -11.69 -14.76 16.29
C LEU A 144 -12.94 -15.61 16.03
N GLU A 145 -12.80 -16.82 15.49
CA GLU A 145 -13.92 -17.73 15.26
C GLU A 145 -14.51 -18.26 16.57
N ASP A 146 -13.68 -18.59 17.55
CA ASP A 146 -14.10 -18.96 18.91
C ASP A 146 -14.91 -17.86 19.58
N GLU A 147 -14.59 -16.60 19.31
CA GLU A 147 -15.30 -15.41 19.79
C GLU A 147 -16.52 -15.03 18.92
N GLY A 148 -16.80 -15.85 17.90
CA GLY A 148 -17.97 -15.73 17.03
C GLY A 148 -17.81 -14.79 15.84
N PHE A 149 -16.57 -14.34 15.56
CA PHE A 149 -16.22 -13.54 14.37
C PHE A 149 -15.64 -14.44 13.29
N ARG A 150 -16.26 -14.41 12.11
CA ARG A 150 -15.74 -15.13 10.94
C ARG A 150 -14.89 -14.20 10.11
N CYS A 151 -13.72 -14.69 9.71
CA CYS A 151 -12.75 -13.93 8.92
C CYS A 151 -12.45 -14.62 7.61
N PHE A 152 -11.95 -13.86 6.65
CA PHE A 152 -11.46 -14.36 5.36
C PHE A 152 -10.25 -13.57 4.89
N LEU A 153 -9.39 -14.19 4.10
CA LEU A 153 -8.26 -13.50 3.47
C LEU A 153 -8.79 -12.38 2.58
N ASN A 154 -8.21 -11.18 2.71
CA ASN A 154 -8.64 -9.99 1.98
C ASN A 154 -7.46 -9.34 1.27
N SER A 155 -7.72 -8.35 0.43
CA SER A 155 -6.73 -7.45 -0.21
C SER A 155 -5.48 -8.17 -0.74
N GLY A 156 -4.27 -7.73 -0.33
CA GLY A 156 -2.98 -8.26 -0.75
C GLY A 156 -2.80 -9.73 -0.38
N THR A 157 -3.24 -10.12 0.82
CA THR A 157 -3.17 -11.51 1.28
C THR A 157 -4.03 -12.45 0.46
N LEU A 158 -5.26 -12.05 0.12
CA LEU A 158 -6.13 -12.81 -0.80
C LEU A 158 -5.53 -12.88 -2.20
N LEU A 159 -5.00 -11.74 -2.69
CA LEU A 159 -4.39 -11.67 -4.03
C LEU A 159 -3.21 -12.63 -4.15
N GLY A 160 -2.32 -12.65 -3.17
CA GLY A 160 -1.20 -13.56 -3.13
C GLY A 160 -1.63 -15.04 -3.09
N ALA A 161 -2.53 -15.39 -2.18
CA ALA A 161 -3.04 -16.76 -2.03
C ALA A 161 -3.71 -17.29 -3.31
N VAL A 162 -4.49 -16.46 -4.01
CA VAL A 162 -5.25 -16.88 -5.21
C VAL A 162 -4.39 -16.81 -6.48
N ARG A 163 -3.68 -15.70 -6.71
CA ARG A 163 -2.92 -15.46 -7.94
C ARG A 163 -1.56 -16.16 -7.94
N ASP A 164 -0.79 -15.92 -6.87
CA ASP A 164 0.62 -16.31 -6.81
C ASP A 164 0.82 -17.64 -6.08
N LYS A 165 -0.24 -18.16 -5.42
CA LYS A 165 -0.22 -19.35 -4.54
C LYS A 165 0.77 -19.21 -3.39
N LYS A 166 1.09 -17.99 -3.00
CA LYS A 166 1.99 -17.58 -1.93
C LYS A 166 1.72 -16.13 -1.52
N LEU A 167 2.34 -15.67 -0.45
CA LEU A 167 2.33 -14.24 -0.10
C LEU A 167 3.06 -13.42 -1.17
N ILE A 168 2.62 -12.19 -1.36
CA ILE A 168 3.24 -11.26 -2.31
C ILE A 168 4.58 -10.78 -1.74
N GLY A 169 5.70 -11.18 -2.32
CA GLY A 169 7.04 -10.98 -1.75
C GLY A 169 7.39 -9.53 -1.41
N TYR A 170 6.86 -8.55 -2.15
CA TYR A 170 7.09 -7.12 -1.90
C TYR A 170 6.03 -6.47 -1.00
N ASP A 171 5.13 -7.26 -0.40
CA ASP A 171 4.14 -6.81 0.58
C ASP A 171 4.68 -6.94 2.01
N ASP A 172 4.13 -6.16 2.93
CA ASP A 172 4.59 -6.04 4.30
C ASP A 172 3.42 -6.01 5.32
N ASP A 173 2.23 -6.39 4.89
CA ASP A 173 1.06 -6.48 5.75
C ASP A 173 0.13 -7.66 5.37
N VAL A 174 -0.55 -8.18 6.39
CA VAL A 174 -1.59 -9.19 6.28
C VAL A 174 -2.93 -8.48 6.39
N ASP A 175 -3.84 -8.79 5.48
CA ASP A 175 -5.18 -8.22 5.44
C ASP A 175 -6.24 -9.31 5.64
N LEU A 176 -7.11 -9.16 6.65
CA LEU A 176 -8.30 -10.00 6.82
C LEU A 176 -9.58 -9.16 6.77
N GLY A 177 -10.61 -9.69 6.12
CA GLY A 177 -11.98 -9.18 6.23
C GLY A 177 -12.71 -9.89 7.36
N VAL A 178 -13.34 -9.14 8.28
CA VAL A 178 -14.14 -9.70 9.38
C VAL A 178 -15.62 -9.52 9.07
N ILE A 179 -16.40 -10.62 9.03
CA ILE A 179 -17.82 -10.58 8.75
C ILE A 179 -18.59 -10.21 10.01
N LEU A 180 -19.18 -9.02 10.00
CA LEU A 180 -20.06 -8.51 11.02
C LEU A 180 -21.51 -8.92 10.68
N LYS A 181 -22.22 -9.50 11.66
CA LYS A 181 -23.56 -10.05 11.49
C LYS A 181 -24.66 -9.00 11.68
N GLY A 182 -24.25 -7.79 12.12
CA GLY A 182 -25.17 -6.71 12.42
C GLY A 182 -26.03 -6.31 11.23
N ARG A 183 -27.35 -6.12 11.49
CA ARG A 183 -28.27 -5.59 10.49
C ARG A 183 -28.40 -4.08 10.65
N GLY A 184 -27.87 -3.34 9.68
CA GLY A 184 -27.83 -1.88 9.69
C GLY A 184 -26.59 -1.29 10.37
N GLN A 185 -26.29 -0.03 10.08
CA GLN A 185 -25.05 0.66 10.46
C GLN A 185 -24.77 0.62 11.97
N THR A 186 -25.78 0.86 12.79
CA THR A 186 -25.63 0.85 14.26
C THR A 186 -25.20 -0.51 14.81
N ALA A 187 -25.76 -1.60 14.30
CA ALA A 187 -25.44 -2.95 14.75
C ALA A 187 -24.04 -3.37 14.26
N VAL A 188 -23.68 -3.04 13.01
CA VAL A 188 -22.34 -3.26 12.44
C VAL A 188 -21.29 -2.53 13.30
N ARG A 189 -21.53 -1.26 13.63
CA ARG A 189 -20.66 -0.43 14.44
C ARG A 189 -20.42 -1.02 15.83
N ARG A 190 -21.49 -1.45 16.53
CA ARG A 190 -21.38 -2.06 17.86
C ARG A 190 -20.58 -3.37 17.84
N GLU A 191 -20.78 -4.17 16.80
CA GLU A 191 -20.06 -5.43 16.64
C GLU A 191 -18.58 -5.20 16.31
N TRP A 192 -18.28 -4.15 15.53
CA TRP A 192 -16.90 -3.72 15.26
C TRP A 192 -16.19 -3.23 16.53
N ALA A 193 -16.90 -2.47 17.36
CA ALA A 193 -16.39 -2.05 18.66
C ALA A 193 -16.16 -3.24 19.61
N ARG A 194 -17.09 -4.22 19.66
CA ARG A 194 -16.93 -5.46 20.43
C ARG A 194 -15.69 -6.25 19.99
N LEU A 195 -15.39 -6.30 18.69
CA LEU A 195 -14.19 -6.97 18.19
C LEU A 195 -12.91 -6.39 18.79
N ARG A 196 -12.83 -5.07 18.96
CA ARG A 196 -11.69 -4.41 19.62
C ARG A 196 -11.56 -4.84 21.08
N ASP A 197 -12.69 -4.90 21.79
CA ASP A 197 -12.71 -5.35 23.18
C ASP A 197 -12.20 -6.79 23.29
N VAL A 198 -12.67 -7.69 22.42
CA VAL A 198 -12.21 -9.09 22.35
C VAL A 198 -10.70 -9.18 22.08
N LEU A 199 -10.19 -8.44 21.10
CA LEU A 199 -8.75 -8.44 20.81
C LEU A 199 -7.92 -7.89 21.97
N ALA A 200 -8.44 -6.93 22.72
CA ALA A 200 -7.78 -6.41 23.92
C ALA A 200 -7.75 -7.47 25.04
N GLU A 201 -8.83 -8.22 25.23
CA GLU A 201 -8.92 -9.31 26.22
C GLU A 201 -7.92 -10.43 25.92
N HIS A 202 -7.65 -10.71 24.65
CA HIS A 202 -6.66 -11.70 24.20
C HIS A 202 -5.22 -11.17 24.04
N ASP A 203 -4.93 -9.91 24.45
CA ASP A 203 -3.65 -9.22 24.21
C ASP A 203 -3.22 -9.17 22.73
N LEU A 204 -4.22 -9.15 21.84
CA LEU A 204 -4.02 -9.10 20.39
C LEU A 204 -4.27 -7.70 19.77
N LEU A 205 -4.67 -6.71 20.55
CA LEU A 205 -4.92 -5.36 20.06
C LEU A 205 -3.64 -4.51 20.07
N ASP A 206 -3.20 -4.06 18.89
CA ASP A 206 -2.19 -2.98 18.79
C ASP A 206 -2.92 -1.63 18.82
N ILE A 207 -3.17 -1.12 20.03
CA ILE A 207 -3.93 0.12 20.23
C ILE A 207 -3.26 1.34 19.60
N ASP A 208 -1.93 1.39 19.62
CA ASP A 208 -1.15 2.54 19.11
C ASP A 208 -1.23 2.68 17.59
N ARG A 209 -1.49 1.59 16.87
CA ARG A 209 -1.55 1.54 15.41
C ARG A 209 -2.96 1.33 14.86
N THR A 210 -3.93 0.99 15.72
CA THR A 210 -5.33 0.81 15.35
C THR A 210 -5.95 2.16 14.94
N LEU A 211 -6.73 2.13 13.86
CA LEU A 211 -7.57 3.24 13.41
C LEU A 211 -9.04 2.92 13.71
N PRO A 212 -9.94 3.91 13.75
CA PRO A 212 -11.37 3.65 13.93
C PRO A 212 -11.93 2.61 12.95
N GLU A 213 -11.49 2.68 11.71
CA GLU A 213 -11.95 1.86 10.60
C GLU A 213 -11.07 0.65 10.26
N ILE A 214 -9.90 0.51 10.87
CA ILE A 214 -8.95 -0.60 10.64
C ILE A 214 -8.36 -0.99 11.98
N ILE A 215 -8.59 -2.22 12.42
CA ILE A 215 -8.01 -2.71 13.66
C ILE A 215 -6.67 -3.39 13.33
N ARG A 216 -5.62 -2.96 14.02
CA ARG A 216 -4.30 -3.58 13.92
C ARG A 216 -4.15 -4.68 14.96
N VAL A 217 -3.84 -5.89 14.51
CA VAL A 217 -3.54 -7.02 15.38
C VAL A 217 -2.06 -7.00 15.79
N LYS A 218 -1.82 -7.18 17.08
CA LYS A 218 -0.49 -7.34 17.66
C LYS A 218 -0.03 -8.80 17.46
N THR A 219 1.07 -9.00 16.77
CA THR A 219 1.68 -10.31 16.56
C THR A 219 3.15 -10.28 16.96
N SER A 220 3.77 -11.45 17.02
CA SER A 220 5.23 -11.58 17.23
C SER A 220 6.05 -11.11 16.02
N MET A 221 5.41 -10.79 14.91
CA MET A 221 6.05 -10.43 13.65
C MET A 221 6.24 -8.93 13.50
N GLU A 222 7.23 -8.55 12.72
CA GLU A 222 7.46 -7.14 12.35
C GLU A 222 6.48 -6.63 11.27
N PHE A 223 5.64 -7.52 10.71
CA PHE A 223 4.66 -7.19 9.67
C PHE A 223 3.41 -6.52 10.24
N GLY A 224 2.76 -5.73 9.39
CA GLY A 224 1.42 -5.26 9.64
C GLY A 224 0.41 -6.42 9.64
N PHE A 225 -0.62 -6.35 10.49
CA PHE A 225 -1.73 -7.30 10.46
C PHE A 225 -3.01 -6.53 10.68
N ASP A 226 -3.79 -6.34 9.60
CA ASP A 226 -4.94 -5.45 9.57
C ASP A 226 -6.26 -6.23 9.42
N LEU A 227 -7.22 -5.89 10.27
CA LEU A 227 -8.60 -6.34 10.16
C LEU A 227 -9.46 -5.24 9.56
N PHE A 228 -10.28 -5.63 8.58
CA PHE A 228 -11.19 -4.74 7.86
C PHE A 228 -12.64 -5.16 8.11
N PRO A 229 -13.54 -4.23 8.46
CA PRO A 229 -14.94 -4.54 8.67
C PRO A 229 -15.62 -4.91 7.36
N SER A 230 -16.44 -5.95 7.42
CA SER A 230 -17.30 -6.35 6.31
C SER A 230 -18.70 -6.76 6.80
N TRP A 231 -19.71 -6.53 5.98
CA TRP A 231 -21.10 -6.85 6.34
C TRP A 231 -21.98 -7.04 5.10
N SER A 232 -23.16 -7.60 5.33
CA SER A 232 -24.20 -7.71 4.30
C SER A 232 -25.37 -6.77 4.60
N ALA A 233 -25.87 -6.08 3.58
CA ALA A 233 -27.08 -5.28 3.66
C ALA A 233 -27.85 -5.35 2.33
N GLY A 234 -29.16 -5.63 2.40
CA GLY A 234 -30.01 -5.69 1.21
C GLY A 234 -29.56 -6.71 0.15
N GLY A 235 -28.96 -7.83 0.56
CA GLY A 235 -28.42 -8.84 -0.36
C GLY A 235 -27.07 -8.46 -1.00
N ARG A 236 -26.55 -7.29 -0.67
CA ARG A 236 -25.25 -6.79 -1.12
C ARG A 236 -24.21 -6.94 -0.03
N PHE A 237 -22.92 -7.03 -0.43
CA PHE A 237 -21.80 -7.18 0.47
C PHE A 237 -20.89 -5.94 0.45
N TYR A 238 -20.41 -5.57 1.62
CA TYR A 238 -19.56 -4.40 1.85
C TYR A 238 -18.29 -4.85 2.56
N VAL A 239 -17.15 -4.40 2.10
CA VAL A 239 -15.84 -4.58 2.76
C VAL A 239 -15.09 -3.25 2.69
N TYR A 240 -14.88 -2.60 3.82
CA TYR A 240 -14.07 -1.39 3.82
C TYR A 240 -12.59 -1.76 3.60
N PRO A 241 -11.85 -1.03 2.79
CA PRO A 241 -12.27 0.10 1.93
C PRO A 241 -12.64 -0.31 0.50
N HIS A 242 -12.63 -1.60 0.16
CA HIS A 242 -12.56 -2.10 -1.21
C HIS A 242 -13.92 -2.20 -1.90
N THR A 243 -14.87 -2.88 -1.27
CA THR A 243 -16.14 -3.25 -1.91
C THR A 243 -17.30 -2.50 -1.28
N PHE A 244 -18.01 -1.68 -2.04
CA PHE A 244 -19.18 -0.93 -1.59
C PHE A 244 -20.46 -1.42 -2.26
N GLY A 245 -20.93 -2.61 -1.86
CA GLY A 245 -22.19 -3.18 -2.34
C GLY A 245 -22.21 -3.60 -3.82
N THR A 246 -21.06 -3.73 -4.46
CA THR A 246 -20.90 -4.20 -5.84
C THR A 246 -21.00 -5.71 -5.93
N LEU A 247 -20.56 -6.43 -4.88
CA LEU A 247 -20.73 -7.88 -4.75
C LEU A 247 -22.09 -8.21 -4.09
N GLU A 248 -22.64 -9.37 -4.45
CA GLU A 248 -23.77 -9.96 -3.75
C GLU A 248 -23.29 -10.75 -2.52
N THR A 249 -24.16 -10.89 -1.50
CA THR A 249 -23.82 -11.68 -0.31
C THR A 249 -23.36 -13.10 -0.66
N ARG A 250 -23.98 -13.73 -1.69
CA ARG A 250 -23.60 -15.08 -2.15
C ARG A 250 -22.23 -15.15 -2.84
N ASP A 251 -21.67 -14.04 -3.28
CA ASP A 251 -20.31 -14.00 -3.85
C ASP A 251 -19.24 -14.14 -2.75
N VAL A 252 -19.62 -13.89 -1.50
CA VAL A 252 -18.71 -13.96 -0.35
C VAL A 252 -19.07 -15.10 0.61
N SER A 253 -20.35 -15.29 0.93
CA SER A 253 -20.83 -16.31 1.86
C SER A 253 -21.68 -17.37 1.16
N PRO A 254 -21.50 -18.69 1.50
CA PRO A 254 -20.58 -19.21 2.51
C PRO A 254 -19.11 -19.09 2.11
N LEU A 255 -18.22 -18.86 3.08
CA LEU A 255 -16.77 -18.87 2.84
C LEU A 255 -16.31 -20.26 2.37
N GLN A 256 -15.29 -20.28 1.54
CA GLN A 256 -14.61 -21.49 1.07
C GLN A 256 -13.21 -21.60 1.69
N GLN A 257 -12.60 -22.75 1.60
CA GLN A 257 -11.19 -22.92 1.97
C GLN A 257 -10.31 -22.70 0.74
N CYS A 258 -9.27 -21.90 0.90
CA CYS A 258 -8.23 -21.72 -0.12
C CYS A 258 -7.48 -23.04 -0.33
N GLU A 259 -7.38 -23.53 -1.55
CA GLU A 259 -6.67 -24.75 -1.89
C GLU A 259 -5.20 -24.74 -1.46
N THR A 260 -4.57 -23.57 -1.48
CA THR A 260 -3.15 -23.43 -1.17
C THR A 260 -2.87 -23.37 0.33
N THR A 261 -3.67 -22.60 1.08
CA THR A 261 -3.40 -22.27 2.49
C THR A 261 -4.33 -22.99 3.47
N GLY A 262 -5.46 -23.53 2.98
CA GLY A 262 -6.54 -24.05 3.83
C GLY A 262 -7.30 -22.98 4.61
N LEU A 263 -6.96 -21.70 4.47
CA LEU A 263 -7.63 -20.60 5.16
C LEU A 263 -8.91 -20.16 4.43
N ALA A 264 -9.80 -19.52 5.16
CA ALA A 264 -11.09 -19.08 4.62
C ALA A 264 -10.91 -17.94 3.59
N VAL A 265 -11.60 -18.08 2.46
CA VAL A 265 -11.67 -17.08 1.38
C VAL A 265 -13.13 -16.86 0.97
N PRO A 266 -13.46 -15.77 0.29
CA PRO A 266 -14.81 -15.56 -0.27
C PRO A 266 -15.26 -16.70 -1.19
N ALA A 267 -16.57 -16.92 -1.31
CA ALA A 267 -17.14 -17.92 -2.21
C ALA A 267 -16.72 -17.72 -3.68
N GLN A 268 -16.52 -16.46 -4.09
CA GLN A 268 -16.03 -16.07 -5.42
C GLN A 268 -14.81 -15.16 -5.27
N PRO A 269 -13.62 -15.70 -4.90
CA PRO A 269 -12.46 -14.88 -4.59
C PRO A 269 -11.99 -14.06 -5.78
N GLU A 270 -12.07 -14.59 -7.00
CA GLU A 270 -11.68 -13.88 -8.21
C GLU A 270 -12.58 -12.67 -8.50
N LYS A 271 -13.88 -12.74 -8.17
CA LYS A 271 -14.80 -11.62 -8.29
C LYS A 271 -14.40 -10.49 -7.33
N MET A 272 -14.07 -10.84 -6.07
CA MET A 272 -13.58 -9.86 -5.09
C MET A 272 -12.28 -9.23 -5.54
N LEU A 273 -11.35 -10.01 -6.09
CA LEU A 273 -10.08 -9.48 -6.62
C LEU A 273 -10.28 -8.57 -7.82
N ALA A 274 -11.21 -8.90 -8.71
CA ALA A 274 -11.54 -8.02 -9.84
C ALA A 274 -12.15 -6.69 -9.37
N GLU A 275 -12.99 -6.70 -8.32
CA GLU A 275 -13.53 -5.48 -7.71
C GLU A 275 -12.42 -4.65 -7.04
N ASN A 276 -11.53 -5.29 -6.28
CA ASN A 276 -10.49 -4.62 -5.51
C ASN A 276 -9.35 -4.05 -6.38
N TYR A 277 -8.99 -4.74 -7.46
CA TYR A 277 -7.80 -4.45 -8.27
C TYR A 277 -8.10 -4.18 -9.74
N GLY A 278 -9.36 -4.31 -10.17
CA GLY A 278 -9.78 -4.23 -11.57
C GLY A 278 -9.55 -5.52 -12.34
N GLU A 279 -10.04 -5.60 -13.57
CA GLU A 279 -9.97 -6.79 -14.44
C GLU A 279 -8.53 -7.29 -14.69
N GLY A 280 -7.55 -6.40 -14.57
CA GLY A 280 -6.13 -6.72 -14.74
C GLY A 280 -5.44 -7.36 -13.54
N TRP A 281 -6.15 -7.72 -12.47
CA TRP A 281 -5.59 -8.20 -11.20
C TRP A 281 -4.64 -9.41 -11.32
N ARG A 282 -4.80 -10.20 -12.37
CA ARG A 282 -3.94 -11.37 -12.64
C ARG A 282 -2.52 -10.99 -13.06
N VAL A 283 -2.31 -9.75 -13.52
CA VAL A 283 -0.99 -9.25 -13.88
C VAL A 283 -0.39 -8.51 -12.68
N PRO A 284 0.75 -8.97 -12.14
CA PRO A 284 1.38 -8.31 -11.00
C PRO A 284 1.66 -6.83 -11.25
N ASP A 285 1.18 -5.96 -10.38
CA ASP A 285 1.50 -4.53 -10.36
C ASP A 285 2.09 -4.13 -9.00
N ARG A 286 3.41 -4.17 -8.91
CA ARG A 286 4.19 -3.75 -7.74
C ARG A 286 3.88 -2.31 -7.29
N PHE A 287 3.42 -1.47 -8.18
CA PHE A 287 3.12 -0.07 -7.91
C PHE A 287 1.62 0.23 -7.90
N PHE A 288 0.78 -0.79 -7.73
CA PHE A 288 -0.67 -0.58 -7.61
C PHE A 288 -0.97 0.47 -6.54
N LYS A 289 -1.94 1.32 -6.83
CA LYS A 289 -2.42 2.34 -5.90
C LYS A 289 -3.91 2.19 -5.71
N PHE A 290 -4.27 1.80 -4.51
CA PHE A 290 -5.68 1.78 -4.13
C PHE A 290 -6.28 3.21 -4.09
N PRO A 291 -7.49 3.43 -4.60
CA PRO A 291 -8.14 4.75 -4.66
C PRO A 291 -8.78 5.16 -3.32
N TRP A 292 -7.98 5.33 -2.28
CA TRP A 292 -8.44 5.66 -0.92
C TRP A 292 -9.41 6.85 -0.85
N GLY A 293 -9.24 7.85 -1.73
CA GLY A 293 -10.10 9.03 -1.76
C GLY A 293 -11.55 8.67 -2.13
N GLU A 294 -11.73 7.81 -3.11
CA GLU A 294 -13.04 7.34 -3.55
C GLU A 294 -13.68 6.43 -2.50
N ALA A 295 -12.90 5.53 -1.91
CA ALA A 295 -13.37 4.65 -0.85
C ALA A 295 -13.90 5.44 0.35
N ARG A 296 -13.16 6.46 0.80
CA ARG A 296 -13.60 7.33 1.90
C ARG A 296 -14.92 8.06 1.61
N VAL A 297 -15.16 8.45 0.36
CA VAL A 297 -16.43 9.06 -0.03
C VAL A 297 -17.55 8.05 0.00
N LYS A 298 -17.34 6.84 -0.56
CA LYS A 298 -18.35 5.77 -0.57
C LYS A 298 -18.74 5.33 0.85
N PHE A 299 -17.78 5.19 1.75
CA PHE A 299 -17.97 4.74 3.13
C PHE A 299 -18.13 5.87 4.15
N ALA A 300 -18.41 7.12 3.72
CA ALA A 300 -18.41 8.30 4.59
C ALA A 300 -19.28 8.12 5.84
N GLU A 301 -20.51 7.61 5.70
CA GLU A 301 -21.42 7.36 6.83
C GLU A 301 -20.85 6.34 7.84
N PHE A 302 -20.28 5.24 7.36
CA PHE A 302 -19.62 4.25 8.22
C PHE A 302 -18.45 4.87 8.98
N LEU A 303 -17.59 5.62 8.26
CA LEU A 303 -16.40 6.25 8.82
C LEU A 303 -16.73 7.31 9.88
N GLU A 304 -17.78 8.10 9.68
CA GLU A 304 -18.24 9.08 10.64
C GLU A 304 -18.72 8.39 11.91
N ASN A 305 -19.55 7.37 11.77
CA ASN A 305 -20.10 6.60 12.87
C ASN A 305 -19.02 5.93 13.75
N VAL A 306 -18.01 5.27 13.16
CA VAL A 306 -16.96 4.60 13.96
C VAL A 306 -16.04 5.60 14.65
N ARG A 307 -15.80 6.77 14.07
CA ARG A 307 -15.02 7.86 14.70
C ARG A 307 -15.73 8.48 15.89
N GLU A 308 -17.04 8.64 15.81
CA GLU A 308 -17.84 9.11 16.94
C GLU A 308 -17.77 8.14 18.13
N ASP A 309 -17.78 6.83 17.86
CA ASP A 309 -17.63 5.82 18.90
C ASP A 309 -16.26 5.86 19.58
N ASP A 310 -15.19 5.99 18.82
CA ASP A 310 -13.83 6.10 19.35
C ASP A 310 -13.65 7.38 20.19
N ALA A 311 -14.20 8.49 19.71
CA ALA A 311 -14.21 9.75 20.48
C ALA A 311 -14.96 9.61 21.80
N ALA A 312 -16.10 8.90 21.82
CA ALA A 312 -16.89 8.65 23.04
C ALA A 312 -16.17 7.72 24.02
N ARG A 313 -15.30 6.83 23.55
CA ARG A 313 -14.46 5.94 24.37
C ARG A 313 -13.17 6.61 24.86
N GLY A 314 -12.83 7.81 24.38
CA GLY A 314 -11.56 8.49 24.67
C GLY A 314 -10.35 7.86 23.96
N GLU A 315 -10.59 7.05 22.96
CA GLU A 315 -9.59 6.25 22.22
C GLU A 315 -9.13 6.92 20.91
N MET A 316 -9.29 8.26 20.80
CA MET A 316 -8.87 8.96 19.57
C MET A 316 -7.37 8.79 19.32
N PRO A 317 -6.96 8.18 18.21
CA PRO A 317 -5.54 8.13 17.84
C PRO A 317 -5.03 9.55 17.61
N LEU A 318 -3.84 9.86 18.11
CA LEU A 318 -3.11 11.08 17.78
C LEU A 318 -3.10 11.24 16.28
N ALA A 319 -3.76 12.29 15.79
CA ALA A 319 -3.89 12.59 14.37
C ALA A 319 -2.49 12.53 13.69
N ARG A 320 -2.21 11.46 12.97
CA ARG A 320 -1.05 11.45 12.06
C ARG A 320 -1.40 12.39 10.92
N ALA A 321 -0.78 13.57 10.94
CA ALA A 321 -0.82 14.55 9.87
C ALA A 321 -0.58 13.85 8.53
N ALA A 322 -1.50 14.07 7.59
CA ALA A 322 -1.56 13.52 6.24
C ALA A 322 -0.33 13.88 5.38
#